data_093cdf65b3fc1e2a5a212bdd0cdbbd75
#
_entry.id   093cdf65b3fc1e2a5a212bdd0cdbbd75
#
_cell.length_a   1.000
_cell.length_b   1.000
_cell.length_c   1.000
_cell.angle_alpha   90.00
_cell.angle_beta   90.00
_cell.angle_gamma   90.00
#
_symmetry.space_group_name_H-M   'P 1'
#
loop_
_entity.id
_entity.type
_entity.pdbx_description
1 polymer ?
#
loop_
_entity_poly.entity_id
_entity_poly.type
_entity_poly.pdbx_seq_one_letter_code
_entity_poly.pdbx_strand_id
1 'polypeptide(L)'
;MNPAYIDLFARYGITILQGYGMTECAPVISTTVSWNIRKEAVGQLVPNCEAKTVDEELWVRGSSVMMGYYNMPEETAQTLTEDGWLHTGDLGYVDQDGFVHLTGRKKNLIITKNGENVSPEELENKIGEHRLIQEILVRENEGVIEAEIFPDYEYAKKKELTDIPALLQEIIDAYNQNAPVYKKVYKLKVRETEFDKTLSKKIKRY
;
A
#
# COMPACT_ATOMS: atom_id res chain seq x y z
N MET A 1 5.95 2.97 3.42
CA MET A 1 5.91 2.77 4.91
C MET A 1 4.96 3.82 5.48
N ASN A 2 4.23 3.52 6.57
CA ASN A 2 3.39 4.55 7.20
C ASN A 2 4.29 5.69 7.74
N PRO A 3 4.02 6.97 7.38
CA PRO A 3 4.80 8.15 7.81
C PRO A 3 5.01 8.26 9.33
N ALA A 4 4.03 7.80 10.12
CA ALA A 4 4.12 7.82 11.59
C ALA A 4 5.32 7.03 12.13
N TYR A 5 5.72 5.94 11.47
CA TYR A 5 6.92 5.20 11.86
C TYR A 5 8.20 5.96 11.56
N ILE A 6 8.25 6.74 10.47
CA ILE A 6 9.40 7.58 10.13
C ILE A 6 9.61 8.61 11.25
N ASP A 7 8.52 9.24 11.70
CA ASP A 7 8.57 10.20 12.82
C ASP A 7 8.96 9.55 14.15
N LEU A 8 8.45 8.35 14.40
CA LEU A 8 8.78 7.59 15.61
C LEU A 8 10.29 7.30 15.67
N PHE A 9 10.86 6.75 14.60
CA PHE A 9 12.28 6.41 14.55
C PHE A 9 13.17 7.67 14.60
N ALA A 10 12.74 8.77 13.99
CA ALA A 10 13.46 10.04 14.03
C ALA A 10 13.63 10.56 15.47
N ARG A 11 12.65 10.32 16.37
CA ARG A 11 12.75 10.67 17.80
C ARG A 11 13.88 9.92 18.53
N TYR A 12 14.29 8.77 18.00
CA TYR A 12 15.43 7.99 18.50
C TYR A 12 16.73 8.25 17.75
N GLY A 13 16.75 9.29 16.90
CA GLY A 13 17.94 9.63 16.09
C GLY A 13 18.16 8.70 14.88
N ILE A 14 17.18 7.88 14.53
CA ILE A 14 17.26 6.95 13.40
C ILE A 14 16.57 7.57 12.19
N THR A 15 17.33 7.81 11.12
CA THR A 15 16.80 8.30 9.84
C THR A 15 16.38 7.10 8.98
N ILE A 16 15.10 7.05 8.59
CA ILE A 16 14.60 6.06 7.67
C ILE A 16 14.56 6.65 6.27
N LEU A 17 15.25 6.01 5.33
CA LEU A 17 15.22 6.34 3.91
C LEU A 17 14.37 5.28 3.19
N GLN A 18 13.34 5.73 2.49
CA GLN A 18 12.49 4.85 1.69
C GLN A 18 13.07 4.71 0.29
N GLY A 19 12.81 3.55 -0.32
CA GLY A 19 13.09 3.30 -1.73
C GLY A 19 11.98 2.45 -2.32
N TYR A 20 11.83 2.54 -3.62
CA TYR A 20 10.89 1.75 -4.40
C TYR A 20 11.61 1.13 -5.58
N GLY A 21 11.21 -0.10 -5.88
CA GLY A 21 11.75 -0.83 -7.01
C GLY A 21 11.21 -2.25 -7.08
N MET A 22 11.61 -2.94 -8.13
CA MET A 22 11.20 -4.31 -8.42
C MET A 22 12.30 -5.04 -9.19
N THR A 23 12.26 -6.36 -9.18
CA THR A 23 13.28 -7.20 -9.85
C THR A 23 13.43 -6.84 -11.33
N GLU A 24 12.32 -6.53 -11.98
CA GLU A 24 12.23 -6.14 -13.39
C GLU A 24 12.94 -4.80 -13.72
N CYS A 25 13.36 -4.05 -12.68
CA CYS A 25 14.10 -2.77 -12.81
C CYS A 25 15.49 -2.81 -12.16
N ALA A 26 16.06 -3.94 -11.86
CA ALA A 26 17.44 -4.24 -11.41
C ALA A 26 18.01 -3.37 -10.25
N PRO A 27 17.41 -3.26 -9.10
CA PRO A 27 15.99 -3.28 -8.73
C PRO A 27 15.37 -1.91 -8.48
N VAL A 28 16.15 -0.79 -8.51
CA VAL A 28 15.75 0.53 -7.95
C VAL A 28 15.13 1.43 -9.00
N ILE A 29 13.94 1.94 -8.70
CA ILE A 29 13.20 2.93 -9.48
C ILE A 29 13.32 4.31 -8.85
N SER A 30 13.13 4.38 -7.52
CA SER A 30 13.26 5.64 -6.77
C SER A 30 13.90 5.42 -5.40
N THR A 31 14.50 6.47 -4.85
CA THR A 31 15.12 6.43 -3.54
C THR A 31 15.07 7.79 -2.85
N THR A 32 14.91 7.75 -1.52
CA THR A 32 14.98 8.94 -0.68
C THR A 32 16.43 9.22 -0.32
N VAL A 33 16.83 10.48 -0.39
CA VAL A 33 18.13 10.95 0.09
C VAL A 33 17.98 11.68 1.42
N SER A 34 18.98 11.61 2.29
CA SER A 34 18.90 12.09 3.68
C SER A 34 18.64 13.60 3.83
N TRP A 35 18.97 14.39 2.83
CA TRP A 35 18.75 15.84 2.81
C TRP A 35 17.44 16.27 2.13
N ASN A 36 16.67 15.33 1.58
CA ASN A 36 15.40 15.60 0.89
C ASN A 36 14.38 14.47 1.16
N ILE A 37 13.89 14.41 2.39
CA ILE A 37 12.96 13.37 2.84
C ILE A 37 11.52 13.88 2.72
N ARG A 38 10.70 13.19 1.91
CA ARG A 38 9.23 13.31 1.91
C ARG A 38 8.65 12.00 2.42
N LYS A 39 7.99 12.05 3.56
CA LYS A 39 7.54 10.85 4.29
C LYS A 39 6.44 10.08 3.56
N GLU A 40 5.62 10.79 2.79
CA GLU A 40 4.51 10.26 2.02
C GLU A 40 4.95 9.68 0.66
N ALA A 41 6.22 9.93 0.27
CA ALA A 41 6.80 9.46 -0.98
C ALA A 41 7.82 8.35 -0.74
N VAL A 42 8.08 7.56 -1.77
CA VAL A 42 9.12 6.51 -1.76
C VAL A 42 10.42 6.97 -2.43
N GLY A 43 10.65 8.28 -2.45
CA GLY A 43 11.84 8.94 -2.97
C GLY A 43 11.68 9.51 -4.36
N GLN A 44 12.75 10.14 -4.86
CA GLN A 44 12.81 10.66 -6.23
C GLN A 44 13.28 9.56 -7.19
N LEU A 45 12.84 9.66 -8.45
CA LEU A 45 13.32 8.78 -9.53
C LEU A 45 14.84 8.80 -9.61
N VAL A 46 15.44 7.64 -9.81
CA VAL A 46 16.88 7.58 -10.10
C VAL A 46 17.16 8.13 -11.51
N PRO A 47 18.37 8.70 -11.76
CA PRO A 47 18.64 9.44 -13.00
C PRO A 47 18.46 8.66 -14.30
N ASN A 48 18.53 7.33 -14.25
CA ASN A 48 18.36 6.44 -15.40
C ASN A 48 16.93 5.90 -15.55
N CYS A 49 15.97 6.40 -14.77
CA CYS A 49 14.56 6.02 -14.84
C CYS A 49 13.67 7.19 -15.20
N GLU A 50 12.76 6.95 -16.11
CA GLU A 50 11.61 7.79 -16.43
C GLU A 50 10.35 7.12 -15.88
N ALA A 51 9.36 7.89 -15.46
CA ALA A 51 8.08 7.35 -15.04
C ALA A 51 6.92 8.20 -15.54
N LYS A 52 5.79 7.56 -15.78
CA LYS A 52 4.51 8.20 -16.10
C LYS A 52 3.37 7.44 -15.42
N THR A 53 2.25 8.12 -15.23
CA THR A 53 1.00 7.48 -14.75
C THR A 53 0.08 7.24 -15.93
N VAL A 54 -0.39 6.00 -16.09
CA VAL A 54 -1.36 5.60 -17.11
C VAL A 54 -2.46 4.82 -16.39
N ASP A 55 -3.70 5.27 -16.45
CA ASP A 55 -4.85 4.67 -15.77
C ASP A 55 -4.55 4.35 -14.29
N GLU A 56 -4.02 5.35 -13.57
CA GLU A 56 -3.58 5.27 -12.16
C GLU A 56 -2.37 4.34 -11.92
N GLU A 57 -1.93 3.55 -12.89
CA GLU A 57 -0.76 2.69 -12.80
C GLU A 57 0.53 3.45 -13.10
N LEU A 58 1.56 3.22 -12.29
CA LEU A 58 2.89 3.76 -12.54
C LEU A 58 3.61 2.91 -13.59
N TRP A 59 3.96 3.52 -14.73
CA TRP A 59 4.78 2.91 -15.76
C TRP A 59 6.17 3.49 -15.69
N VAL A 60 7.18 2.65 -15.87
CA VAL A 60 8.60 3.07 -15.81
C VAL A 60 9.35 2.63 -17.03
N ARG A 61 10.35 3.44 -17.42
CA ARG A 61 11.26 3.16 -18.53
C ARG A 61 12.67 3.58 -18.14
N GLY A 62 13.69 2.86 -18.60
CA GLY A 62 15.08 3.21 -18.37
C GLY A 62 16.04 2.06 -18.62
N SER A 63 17.32 2.33 -18.48
CA SER A 63 18.38 1.34 -18.77
C SER A 63 18.43 0.17 -17.76
N SER A 64 17.75 0.29 -16.62
CA SER A 64 17.62 -0.76 -15.63
C SER A 64 16.43 -1.68 -15.84
N VAL A 65 15.52 -1.35 -16.77
CA VAL A 65 14.37 -2.19 -17.10
C VAL A 65 14.84 -3.47 -17.80
N MET A 66 14.28 -4.60 -17.40
CA MET A 66 14.59 -5.92 -17.97
C MET A 66 14.34 -5.98 -19.48
N MET A 67 15.00 -6.89 -20.16
CA MET A 67 14.73 -7.20 -21.58
C MET A 67 13.48 -8.09 -21.76
N GLY A 68 13.03 -8.76 -20.70
CA GLY A 68 11.88 -9.65 -20.69
C GLY A 68 12.07 -10.84 -19.76
N TYR A 69 11.03 -11.63 -19.60
CA TYR A 69 11.06 -12.88 -18.85
C TYR A 69 11.64 -14.01 -19.69
N TYR A 70 12.51 -14.81 -19.10
CA TYR A 70 13.20 -15.93 -19.78
C TYR A 70 12.19 -16.99 -20.24
N ASN A 71 12.17 -17.27 -21.56
CA ASN A 71 11.25 -18.22 -22.20
C ASN A 71 9.74 -17.93 -21.97
N MET A 72 9.37 -16.69 -21.70
CA MET A 72 7.99 -16.26 -21.44
C MET A 72 7.66 -15.02 -22.29
N PRO A 73 7.51 -15.16 -23.61
CA PRO A 73 7.29 -14.00 -24.51
C PRO A 73 5.91 -13.38 -24.33
N GLU A 74 4.88 -14.16 -23.98
CA GLU A 74 3.51 -13.66 -23.78
C GLU A 74 3.44 -12.78 -22.52
N GLU A 75 4.00 -13.24 -21.41
CA GLU A 75 4.08 -12.49 -20.15
C GLU A 75 4.96 -11.24 -20.32
N THR A 76 6.01 -11.34 -21.11
CA THR A 76 6.85 -10.18 -21.45
C THR A 76 6.05 -9.14 -22.22
N ALA A 77 5.29 -9.53 -23.24
CA ALA A 77 4.47 -8.61 -24.03
C ALA A 77 3.32 -7.98 -23.22
N GLN A 78 2.82 -8.65 -22.17
CA GLN A 78 1.81 -8.09 -21.26
C GLN A 78 2.40 -7.08 -20.28
N THR A 79 3.70 -7.19 -19.98
CA THR A 79 4.37 -6.41 -18.94
C THR A 79 5.24 -5.29 -19.50
N LEU A 80 5.78 -5.46 -20.71
CA LEU A 80 6.69 -4.53 -21.35
C LEU A 80 6.17 -4.12 -22.72
N THR A 81 6.02 -2.81 -22.95
CA THR A 81 5.61 -2.28 -24.26
C THR A 81 6.77 -2.31 -25.26
N GLU A 82 6.46 -2.25 -26.56
CA GLU A 82 7.47 -2.23 -27.63
C GLU A 82 8.42 -1.02 -27.53
N ASP A 83 7.96 0.12 -27.00
CA ASP A 83 8.73 1.32 -26.77
C ASP A 83 9.42 1.37 -25.39
N GLY A 84 9.45 0.24 -24.67
CA GLY A 84 10.25 0.00 -23.47
C GLY A 84 9.63 0.48 -22.15
N TRP A 85 8.32 0.73 -22.09
CA TRP A 85 7.64 0.99 -20.83
C TRP A 85 7.25 -0.30 -20.12
N LEU A 86 7.66 -0.40 -18.86
CA LEU A 86 7.31 -1.49 -17.96
C LEU A 86 6.04 -1.13 -17.18
N HIS A 87 5.05 -1.98 -17.24
CA HIS A 87 3.85 -1.95 -16.40
C HIS A 87 4.23 -2.50 -15.03
N THR A 88 4.28 -1.65 -14.01
CA THR A 88 4.74 -2.08 -12.69
C THR A 88 3.69 -2.86 -11.91
N GLY A 89 2.41 -2.73 -12.28
CA GLY A 89 1.28 -3.22 -11.52
C GLY A 89 1.06 -2.46 -10.20
N ASP A 90 1.85 -1.41 -9.93
CA ASP A 90 1.70 -0.52 -8.79
C ASP A 90 0.91 0.71 -9.20
N LEU A 91 -0.04 1.11 -8.36
CA LEU A 91 -0.77 2.35 -8.51
C LEU A 91 -0.01 3.50 -7.86
N GLY A 92 0.01 4.64 -8.53
CA GLY A 92 0.76 5.78 -8.02
C GLY A 92 0.96 6.88 -9.05
N TYR A 93 1.70 7.88 -8.65
CA TYR A 93 2.04 9.03 -9.50
C TYR A 93 3.41 9.59 -9.14
N VAL A 94 3.94 10.40 -10.05
CA VAL A 94 5.15 11.20 -9.82
C VAL A 94 4.70 12.65 -9.71
N ASP A 95 5.10 13.33 -8.63
CA ASP A 95 4.79 14.74 -8.45
C ASP A 95 5.72 15.64 -9.28
N GLN A 96 5.46 16.96 -9.26
CA GLN A 96 6.19 17.94 -10.05
C GLN A 96 7.69 18.06 -9.69
N ASP A 97 8.05 17.62 -8.47
CA ASP A 97 9.43 17.60 -7.98
C ASP A 97 10.12 16.24 -8.19
N GLY A 98 9.44 15.31 -8.90
CA GLY A 98 9.96 13.99 -9.25
C GLY A 98 9.87 12.94 -8.14
N PHE A 99 9.08 13.19 -7.07
CA PHE A 99 8.85 12.19 -6.04
C PHE A 99 7.77 11.20 -6.45
N VAL A 100 8.05 9.93 -6.19
CA VAL A 100 7.14 8.81 -6.46
C VAL A 100 6.23 8.58 -5.25
N HIS A 101 4.93 8.59 -5.49
CA HIS A 101 3.87 8.30 -4.52
C HIS A 101 3.16 7.01 -4.92
N LEU A 102 3.12 6.03 -4.03
CA LEU A 102 2.40 4.77 -4.26
C LEU A 102 1.09 4.79 -3.50
N THR A 103 0.01 4.40 -4.18
CA THR A 103 -1.36 4.40 -3.63
C THR A 103 -1.93 3.00 -3.47
N GLY A 104 -1.35 1.99 -4.12
CA GLY A 104 -1.78 0.60 -3.99
C GLY A 104 -1.23 -0.32 -5.06
N ARG A 105 -1.89 -1.47 -5.23
CA ARG A 105 -1.59 -2.48 -6.25
C ARG A 105 -2.79 -2.67 -7.17
N LYS A 106 -2.58 -2.62 -8.49
CA LYS A 106 -3.63 -2.81 -9.50
C LYS A 106 -4.41 -4.11 -9.32
N LYS A 107 -3.71 -5.21 -9.05
CA LYS A 107 -4.32 -6.54 -8.82
C LYS A 107 -5.15 -6.65 -7.53
N ASN A 108 -4.97 -5.72 -6.59
CA ASN A 108 -5.68 -5.71 -5.32
C ASN A 108 -6.88 -4.78 -5.32
N LEU A 109 -7.07 -3.98 -6.39
CA LEU A 109 -8.18 -3.05 -6.48
C LEU A 109 -9.51 -3.76 -6.23
N ILE A 110 -10.30 -3.17 -5.37
CA ILE A 110 -11.70 -3.52 -5.18
C ILE A 110 -12.50 -2.70 -6.20
N ILE A 111 -13.19 -3.40 -7.11
CA ILE A 111 -14.10 -2.75 -8.05
C ILE A 111 -15.49 -2.80 -7.42
N THR A 112 -16.00 -1.63 -7.04
CA THR A 112 -17.33 -1.53 -6.44
C THR A 112 -18.42 -1.83 -7.46
N LYS A 113 -19.64 -2.11 -7.00
CA LYS A 113 -20.82 -2.34 -7.88
C LYS A 113 -21.10 -1.18 -8.84
N ASN A 114 -20.65 0.02 -8.51
CA ASN A 114 -20.82 1.22 -9.33
C ASN A 114 -19.63 1.46 -10.28
N GLY A 115 -18.65 0.55 -10.33
CA GLY A 115 -17.46 0.67 -11.18
C GLY A 115 -16.35 1.54 -10.60
N GLU A 116 -16.45 1.98 -9.35
CA GLU A 116 -15.40 2.78 -8.68
C GLU A 116 -14.25 1.88 -8.24
N ASN A 117 -13.03 2.34 -8.46
CA ASN A 117 -11.81 1.68 -8.02
C ASN A 117 -11.45 2.11 -6.59
N VAL A 118 -11.26 1.14 -5.70
CA VAL A 118 -10.84 1.37 -4.31
C VAL A 118 -9.57 0.58 -4.02
N SER A 119 -8.50 1.29 -3.66
CA SER A 119 -7.28 0.63 -3.17
C SER A 119 -7.49 0.20 -1.72
N PRO A 120 -7.48 -1.12 -1.42
CA PRO A 120 -7.60 -1.58 -0.04
C PRO A 120 -6.45 -1.12 0.84
N GLU A 121 -5.24 -0.95 0.28
CA GLU A 121 -4.08 -0.46 1.00
C GLU A 121 -4.26 0.96 1.54
N GLU A 122 -4.99 1.81 0.80
CA GLU A 122 -5.31 3.17 1.27
C GLU A 122 -6.17 3.12 2.54
N LEU A 123 -7.18 2.25 2.55
CA LEU A 123 -8.08 2.08 3.70
C LEU A 123 -7.32 1.45 4.88
N GLU A 124 -6.55 0.41 4.60
CA GLU A 124 -5.73 -0.29 5.60
C GLU A 124 -4.75 0.67 6.28
N ASN A 125 -4.09 1.54 5.52
CA ASN A 125 -3.16 2.51 6.07
C ASN A 125 -3.88 3.51 6.99
N LYS A 126 -5.04 4.06 6.57
CA LYS A 126 -5.79 5.05 7.36
C LYS A 126 -6.41 4.47 8.62
N ILE A 127 -7.06 3.32 8.50
CA ILE A 127 -7.72 2.66 9.64
C ILE A 127 -6.67 2.07 10.59
N GLY A 128 -5.60 1.48 10.03
CA GLY A 128 -4.51 0.86 10.78
C GLY A 128 -3.62 1.83 11.57
N GLU A 129 -3.81 3.15 11.45
CA GLU A 129 -3.12 4.14 12.31
C GLU A 129 -3.56 4.06 13.77
N HIS A 130 -4.75 3.50 14.02
CA HIS A 130 -5.28 3.40 15.36
C HIS A 130 -4.53 2.35 16.19
N ARG A 131 -4.11 2.74 17.40
CA ARG A 131 -3.25 1.94 18.28
C ARG A 131 -3.81 0.57 18.68
N LEU A 132 -5.13 0.39 18.66
CA LEU A 132 -5.80 -0.87 18.96
C LEU A 132 -5.70 -1.87 17.80
N ILE A 133 -5.28 -1.44 16.60
CA ILE A 133 -5.20 -2.29 15.42
C ILE A 133 -3.76 -2.74 15.22
N GLN A 134 -3.50 -4.05 15.38
CA GLN A 134 -2.20 -4.62 15.11
C GLN A 134 -2.05 -4.99 13.64
N GLU A 135 -3.09 -5.60 13.07
CA GLU A 135 -3.13 -5.98 11.65
C GLU A 135 -4.52 -5.74 11.07
N ILE A 136 -4.58 -5.34 9.83
CA ILE A 136 -5.82 -5.12 9.10
C ILE A 136 -5.69 -5.61 7.66
N LEU A 137 -6.75 -6.21 7.15
CA LEU A 137 -6.92 -6.59 5.76
C LEU A 137 -8.28 -6.09 5.29
N VAL A 138 -8.28 -5.31 4.22
CA VAL A 138 -9.50 -4.83 3.58
C VAL A 138 -9.71 -5.59 2.27
N ARG A 139 -10.93 -6.05 2.05
CA ARG A 139 -11.33 -6.79 0.84
C ARG A 139 -12.78 -6.53 0.47
N GLU A 140 -13.14 -6.93 -0.72
CA GLU A 140 -14.55 -7.05 -1.12
C GLU A 140 -15.11 -8.36 -0.56
N ASN A 141 -16.29 -8.28 0.05
CA ASN A 141 -17.05 -9.44 0.50
C ASN A 141 -18.54 -9.21 0.25
N GLU A 142 -19.14 -10.06 -0.63
CA GLU A 142 -20.56 -9.98 -1.02
C GLU A 142 -20.98 -8.60 -1.57
N GLY A 143 -20.09 -7.96 -2.32
CA GLY A 143 -20.33 -6.67 -2.99
C GLY A 143 -20.21 -5.46 -2.09
N VAL A 144 -19.63 -5.60 -0.90
CA VAL A 144 -19.33 -4.50 0.02
C VAL A 144 -17.90 -4.58 0.53
N ILE A 145 -17.37 -3.47 0.99
CA ILE A 145 -16.02 -3.41 1.59
C ILE A 145 -16.10 -3.96 3.02
N GLU A 146 -15.30 -4.99 3.30
CA GLU A 146 -15.10 -5.60 4.61
C GLU A 146 -13.70 -5.29 5.12
N ALA A 147 -13.59 -4.89 6.40
CA ALA A 147 -12.34 -4.84 7.13
C ALA A 147 -12.25 -6.03 8.07
N GLU A 148 -11.22 -6.85 7.90
CA GLU A 148 -10.87 -7.93 8.83
C GLU A 148 -9.69 -7.45 9.68
N ILE A 149 -9.85 -7.40 11.01
CA ILE A 149 -8.91 -6.76 11.94
C ILE A 149 -8.46 -7.75 13.01
N PHE A 150 -7.14 -7.84 13.18
CA PHE A 150 -6.53 -8.44 14.36
C PHE A 150 -6.13 -7.33 15.33
N PRO A 151 -6.76 -7.25 16.53
CA PRO A 151 -6.49 -6.20 17.50
C PRO A 151 -5.14 -6.40 18.20
N ASP A 152 -4.56 -5.31 18.71
CA ASP A 152 -3.46 -5.38 19.68
C ASP A 152 -4.03 -5.73 21.07
N TYR A 153 -4.18 -7.02 21.32
CA TYR A 153 -4.68 -7.53 22.59
C TYR A 153 -3.79 -7.19 23.80
N GLU A 154 -2.48 -7.04 23.59
CA GLU A 154 -1.56 -6.62 24.65
C GLU A 154 -1.81 -5.17 25.05
N TYR A 155 -1.97 -4.30 24.03
CA TYR A 155 -2.36 -2.91 24.27
C TYR A 155 -3.71 -2.80 24.94
N ALA A 156 -4.71 -3.55 24.46
CA ALA A 156 -6.04 -3.58 25.06
C ALA A 156 -6.00 -3.97 26.54
N LYS A 157 -5.27 -5.04 26.88
CA LYS A 157 -5.07 -5.49 28.26
C LYS A 157 -4.38 -4.43 29.12
N LYS A 158 -3.32 -3.79 28.62
CA LYS A 158 -2.58 -2.76 29.34
C LYS A 158 -3.42 -1.52 29.60
N LYS A 159 -4.42 -1.24 28.77
CA LYS A 159 -5.34 -0.09 28.89
C LYS A 159 -6.66 -0.46 29.53
N GLU A 160 -6.82 -1.71 29.98
CA GLU A 160 -8.04 -2.23 30.59
C GLU A 160 -9.29 -2.03 29.70
N LEU A 161 -9.08 -2.09 28.36
CA LEU A 161 -10.15 -1.94 27.39
C LEU A 161 -11.06 -3.18 27.44
N THR A 162 -12.36 -2.93 27.56
CA THR A 162 -13.42 -3.93 27.47
C THR A 162 -14.17 -3.76 26.16
N ASP A 163 -14.84 -4.79 25.68
CA ASP A 163 -15.63 -4.77 24.45
C ASP A 163 -14.83 -4.32 23.21
N ILE A 164 -13.73 -5.02 22.94
CA ILE A 164 -12.87 -4.75 21.77
C ILE A 164 -13.65 -4.66 20.45
N PRO A 165 -14.65 -5.53 20.16
CA PRO A 165 -15.46 -5.41 18.95
C PRO A 165 -16.19 -4.07 18.84
N ALA A 166 -16.79 -3.57 19.91
CA ALA A 166 -17.48 -2.28 19.89
C ALA A 166 -16.50 -1.12 19.63
N LEU A 167 -15.33 -1.13 20.28
CA LEU A 167 -14.29 -0.12 20.07
C LEU A 167 -13.76 -0.12 18.63
N LEU A 168 -13.59 -1.30 18.01
CA LEU A 168 -13.19 -1.39 16.62
C LEU A 168 -14.29 -0.88 15.69
N GLN A 169 -15.56 -1.13 16.01
CA GLN A 169 -16.67 -0.57 15.23
C GLN A 169 -16.70 0.96 15.31
N GLU A 170 -16.44 1.55 16.47
CA GLU A 170 -16.33 3.01 16.62
C GLU A 170 -15.20 3.59 15.74
N ILE A 171 -14.06 2.89 15.62
CA ILE A 171 -12.96 3.29 14.75
C ILE A 171 -13.40 3.28 13.27
N ILE A 172 -14.09 2.20 12.85
CA ILE A 172 -14.64 2.09 11.49
C ILE A 172 -15.67 3.19 11.23
N ASP A 173 -16.55 3.47 12.18
CA ASP A 173 -17.58 4.50 12.04
C ASP A 173 -16.95 5.90 11.93
N ALA A 174 -15.93 6.19 12.73
CA ALA A 174 -15.16 7.44 12.64
C ALA A 174 -14.47 7.61 11.27
N TYR A 175 -13.88 6.53 10.73
CA TYR A 175 -13.36 6.52 9.37
C TYR A 175 -14.48 6.81 8.36
N ASN A 176 -15.59 6.10 8.46
CA ASN A 176 -16.72 6.18 7.53
C ASN A 176 -17.39 7.57 7.50
N GLN A 177 -17.34 8.33 8.59
CA GLN A 177 -17.88 9.70 8.64
C GLN A 177 -17.19 10.63 7.65
N ASN A 178 -15.88 10.43 7.41
CA ASN A 178 -15.07 11.27 6.54
C ASN A 178 -14.77 10.62 5.18
N ALA A 179 -15.16 9.36 4.98
CA ALA A 179 -14.89 8.63 3.75
C ALA A 179 -15.98 8.88 2.69
N PRO A 180 -15.63 8.99 1.40
CA PRO A 180 -16.59 8.93 0.31
C PRO A 180 -17.41 7.64 0.38
N VAL A 181 -18.65 7.69 -0.10
CA VAL A 181 -19.60 6.56 -0.01
C VAL A 181 -19.02 5.26 -0.55
N TYR A 182 -18.31 5.30 -1.68
CA TYR A 182 -17.72 4.14 -2.33
C TYR A 182 -16.49 3.57 -1.60
N LYS A 183 -15.91 4.30 -0.62
CA LYS A 183 -14.78 3.85 0.23
C LYS A 183 -15.24 3.45 1.65
N LYS A 184 -16.53 3.50 1.96
CA LYS A 184 -17.02 3.14 3.30
C LYS A 184 -16.89 1.63 3.54
N VAL A 185 -16.44 1.29 4.74
CA VAL A 185 -16.40 -0.09 5.25
C VAL A 185 -17.75 -0.43 5.85
N TYR A 186 -18.38 -1.47 5.34
CA TYR A 186 -19.74 -1.88 5.74
C TYR A 186 -19.76 -3.13 6.62
N LYS A 187 -18.68 -3.93 6.58
CA LYS A 187 -18.54 -5.13 7.40
C LYS A 187 -17.25 -5.06 8.20
N LEU A 188 -17.32 -5.41 9.47
CA LEU A 188 -16.16 -5.60 10.35
C LEU A 188 -16.10 -7.06 10.77
N LYS A 189 -14.94 -7.69 10.60
CA LYS A 189 -14.63 -9.01 11.14
C LYS A 189 -13.46 -8.90 12.10
N VAL A 190 -13.66 -9.29 13.34
CA VAL A 190 -12.60 -9.30 14.36
C VAL A 190 -11.95 -10.68 14.40
N ARG A 191 -10.62 -10.70 14.35
CA ARG A 191 -9.83 -11.93 14.43
C ARG A 191 -9.34 -12.17 15.87
N GLU A 192 -9.24 -13.43 16.20
CA GLU A 192 -8.61 -13.88 17.44
C GLU A 192 -7.12 -14.22 17.26
N THR A 193 -6.69 -14.43 16.01
CA THR A 193 -5.32 -14.82 15.65
C THR A 193 -4.78 -13.91 14.54
N GLU A 194 -3.44 -13.77 14.50
CA GLU A 194 -2.75 -13.04 13.44
C GLU A 194 -3.07 -13.59 12.05
N PHE A 195 -2.87 -12.75 11.03
CA PHE A 195 -2.95 -13.20 9.64
C PHE A 195 -1.76 -14.09 9.26
N ASP A 196 -1.99 -15.00 8.30
CA ASP A 196 -0.92 -15.70 7.63
C ASP A 196 -0.03 -14.72 6.88
N LYS A 197 1.28 -14.88 7.04
CA LYS A 197 2.28 -13.99 6.44
C LYS A 197 3.16 -14.71 5.43
N THR A 198 3.65 -13.97 4.46
CA THR A 198 4.72 -14.41 3.56
C THR A 198 6.06 -14.49 4.31
N LEU A 199 7.10 -15.04 3.68
CA LEU A 199 8.46 -15.03 4.21
C LEU A 199 8.97 -13.60 4.49
N SER A 200 8.50 -12.61 3.75
CA SER A 200 8.78 -11.18 3.95
C SER A 200 7.87 -10.50 4.98
N LYS A 201 7.13 -11.28 5.79
CA LYS A 201 6.19 -10.82 6.84
C LYS A 201 5.03 -9.94 6.34
N LYS A 202 4.71 -10.00 5.05
CA LYS A 202 3.51 -9.34 4.52
C LYS A 202 2.30 -10.25 4.69
N ILE A 203 1.14 -9.68 5.05
CA ILE A 203 -0.13 -10.40 5.15
C ILE A 203 -0.45 -11.04 3.79
N LYS A 204 -0.80 -12.32 3.81
CA LYS A 204 -1.31 -13.01 2.62
C LYS A 204 -2.74 -12.59 2.38
N ARG A 205 -3.04 -12.06 1.20
CA ARG A 205 -4.39 -11.61 0.84
C ARG A 205 -5.28 -12.75 0.34
N TYR A 206 -4.66 -13.89 -0.07
CA TYR A 206 -5.32 -15.07 -0.66
C TYR A 206 -4.61 -16.35 -0.21
#